data_e17990f5342ea1bba083ecf63b32ed72
#
_entry.id   e17990f5342ea1bba083ecf63b32ed72
#
_cell.length_a   1.000
_cell.length_b   1.000
_cell.length_c   1.000
_cell.angle_alpha   90.00
_cell.angle_beta   90.00
_cell.angle_gamma   90.00
#
_symmetry.space_group_name_H-M   'P 1'
#
loop_
_entity.id
_entity.type
_entity.pdbx_description
1 polymer ?
#
loop_
_entity_poly.entity_id
_entity_poly.type
_entity_poly.pdbx_seq_one_letter_code
_entity_poly.pdbx_strand_id
1 'polypeptide(L)'
;LVVEQNAHYNAFIQHDDVSIISISPELFFKKDGDRLTTRPMKGTTNRGLTTETDLKQAHWLAQDQKNRSENMMIVDLLRNDMNRISKIGSEDVKSLCQVEQYSTVWQMTSTIETQLLPNSRLNDVFQALFPCGSITGAPKIATMEIIKKVEKQPRGVYCGAIGILVPQGPSIFNVAIRTLQMEGTKAIYGAGGGITWDSNWEAEYEETKQIGRAS
;
A
#
# COMPACT_ATOMS: atom_id res chain seq x y z
N LEU A 1 -1.35 5.84 19.88
CA LEU A 1 -1.47 5.75 18.40
C LEU A 1 -1.24 4.32 17.90
N VAL A 2 -0.08 3.72 18.13
CA VAL A 2 0.23 2.36 17.59
C VAL A 2 -0.72 1.28 18.13
N VAL A 3 -1.13 1.37 19.40
CA VAL A 3 -2.03 0.39 20.05
C VAL A 3 -3.48 0.55 19.62
N GLU A 4 -3.90 1.74 19.26
CA GLU A 4 -5.31 2.07 18.93
C GLU A 4 -5.68 1.77 17.47
N GLN A 5 -4.72 1.84 16.56
CA GLN A 5 -5.00 1.72 15.11
C GLN A 5 -4.97 0.29 14.56
N ASN A 6 -4.46 -0.68 15.31
CA ASN A 6 -4.43 -2.11 14.93
C ASN A 6 -4.01 -2.37 13.46
N ALA A 7 -3.10 -1.54 12.93
CA ALA A 7 -2.57 -1.73 11.59
C ALA A 7 -1.64 -2.93 11.56
N HIS A 8 -1.63 -3.66 10.45
CA HIS A 8 -0.94 -4.95 10.37
C HIS A 8 0.60 -4.84 10.24
N TYR A 9 1.11 -3.69 9.74
CA TYR A 9 2.53 -3.54 9.40
C TYR A 9 3.13 -2.30 10.06
N ASN A 10 3.10 -2.30 11.40
CA ASN A 10 3.63 -1.19 12.21
C ASN A 10 5.15 -1.31 12.35
N ALA A 11 5.83 -0.15 12.35
CA ALA A 11 7.25 -0.06 12.62
C ALA A 11 7.58 1.21 13.41
N PHE A 12 8.51 1.08 14.34
CA PHE A 12 9.17 2.19 15.01
C PHE A 12 10.67 2.02 14.83
N ILE A 13 11.31 3.02 14.24
CA ILE A 13 12.76 3.05 13.99
C ILE A 13 13.30 4.33 14.58
N GLN A 14 14.35 4.23 15.39
CA GLN A 14 15.07 5.36 15.92
C GLN A 14 16.56 5.20 15.66
N HIS A 15 17.17 6.23 15.11
CA HIS A 15 18.61 6.30 14.88
C HIS A 15 19.04 7.77 15.06
N ASP A 16 19.89 7.99 16.02
CA ASP A 16 20.32 9.35 16.45
C ASP A 16 19.11 10.26 16.73
N ASP A 17 19.00 11.37 16.03
CA ASP A 17 17.92 12.35 16.13
C ASP A 17 16.74 12.10 15.19
N VAL A 18 16.83 11.04 14.37
CA VAL A 18 15.77 10.65 13.42
C VAL A 18 14.91 9.54 14.03
N SER A 19 13.60 9.76 14.05
CA SER A 19 12.61 8.74 14.42
C SER A 19 11.59 8.58 13.30
N ILE A 20 11.26 7.32 12.97
CA ILE A 20 10.25 6.97 11.99
C ILE A 20 9.19 6.13 12.68
N ILE A 21 7.95 6.58 12.63
CA ILE A 21 6.78 5.88 13.15
C ILE A 21 5.87 5.55 11.97
N SER A 22 5.78 4.29 11.61
CA SER A 22 4.94 3.82 10.51
C SER A 22 3.78 3.00 11.05
N ILE A 23 2.55 3.37 10.70
CA ILE A 23 1.31 2.65 11.04
C ILE A 23 0.66 2.22 9.73
N SER A 24 1.42 1.51 8.90
CA SER A 24 0.97 1.17 7.56
C SER A 24 -0.01 -0.01 7.57
N PRO A 25 -1.15 0.13 6.89
CA PRO A 25 -2.07 -0.98 6.69
C PRO A 25 -1.66 -1.89 5.51
N GLU A 26 -0.75 -1.45 4.64
CA GLU A 26 -0.50 -2.07 3.34
C GLU A 26 0.80 -2.87 3.31
N LEU A 27 0.69 -4.14 2.91
CA LEU A 27 1.83 -4.99 2.61
C LEU A 27 2.39 -4.64 1.23
N PHE A 28 3.63 -4.16 1.18
CA PHE A 28 4.36 -4.01 -0.07
C PHE A 28 4.72 -5.38 -0.63
N PHE A 29 5.49 -6.15 0.12
CA PHE A 29 5.69 -7.57 -0.16
C PHE A 29 6.14 -8.37 1.07
N LYS A 30 5.87 -9.68 1.04
CA LYS A 30 6.48 -10.69 1.90
C LYS A 30 7.23 -11.68 1.02
N LYS A 31 8.51 -11.87 1.28
CA LYS A 31 9.33 -12.93 0.68
C LYS A 31 9.61 -13.99 1.73
N ASP A 32 9.20 -15.23 1.47
CA ASP A 32 9.35 -16.38 2.36
C ASP A 32 9.90 -17.57 1.56
N GLY A 33 11.20 -17.82 1.69
CA GLY A 33 11.90 -18.71 0.77
C GLY A 33 11.84 -18.21 -0.67
N ASP A 34 11.26 -18.98 -1.56
CA ASP A 34 10.99 -18.61 -2.96
C ASP A 34 9.58 -18.05 -3.20
N ARG A 35 8.73 -18.03 -2.18
CA ARG A 35 7.38 -17.44 -2.27
C ARG A 35 7.45 -15.93 -2.10
N LEU A 36 6.79 -15.22 -3.01
CA LEU A 36 6.59 -13.77 -2.96
C LEU A 36 5.09 -13.48 -2.91
N THR A 37 4.68 -12.71 -1.92
CA THR A 37 3.28 -12.27 -1.73
C THR A 37 3.21 -10.77 -1.73
N THR A 38 2.26 -10.17 -2.44
CA THR A 38 1.90 -8.74 -2.37
C THR A 38 0.43 -8.61 -2.00
N ARG A 39 0.08 -7.49 -1.33
CA ARG A 39 -1.32 -7.29 -0.92
C ARG A 39 -1.72 -5.82 -1.04
N PRO A 40 -2.01 -5.37 -2.27
CA PRO A 40 -2.45 -4.01 -2.53
C PRO A 40 -3.83 -3.75 -1.92
N MET A 41 -4.02 -2.49 -1.53
CA MET A 41 -5.27 -1.99 -0.95
C MET A 41 -5.75 -0.79 -1.78
N LYS A 42 -6.97 -0.86 -2.29
CA LYS A 42 -7.67 0.24 -2.97
C LYS A 42 -9.16 0.14 -2.69
N GLY A 43 -9.76 1.27 -2.40
CA GLY A 43 -11.17 1.33 -2.01
C GLY A 43 -11.37 1.23 -0.50
N THR A 44 -11.95 2.28 0.06
CA THR A 44 -12.21 2.41 1.50
C THR A 44 -13.60 3.00 1.71
N THR A 45 -14.31 2.51 2.71
CA THR A 45 -15.53 3.15 3.19
C THR A 45 -15.62 3.10 4.72
N ASN A 46 -16.32 4.07 5.30
CA ASN A 46 -16.49 4.14 6.74
C ASN A 46 -17.34 2.97 7.26
N ARG A 47 -17.16 2.65 8.53
CA ARG A 47 -18.02 1.74 9.27
C ARG A 47 -19.39 2.35 9.49
N GLY A 48 -20.43 1.52 9.46
CA GLY A 48 -21.76 1.94 9.84
C GLY A 48 -21.94 1.98 11.36
N LEU A 49 -22.85 2.84 11.83
CA LEU A 49 -23.15 2.96 13.26
C LEU A 49 -23.97 1.78 13.82
N THR A 50 -24.67 1.06 12.97
CA THR A 50 -25.42 -0.15 13.31
C THR A 50 -24.95 -1.32 12.46
N THR A 51 -25.17 -2.55 12.90
CA THR A 51 -24.82 -3.74 12.11
C THR A 51 -25.39 -3.72 10.71
N GLU A 52 -26.64 -3.26 10.56
CA GLU A 52 -27.30 -3.18 9.26
C GLU A 52 -26.61 -2.16 8.34
N THR A 53 -26.35 -0.94 8.83
CA THR A 53 -25.69 0.11 8.04
C THR A 53 -24.25 -0.27 7.74
N ASP A 54 -23.59 -0.97 8.65
CA ASP A 54 -22.22 -1.44 8.48
C ASP A 54 -22.08 -2.50 7.36
N LEU A 55 -22.98 -3.47 7.34
CA LEU A 55 -23.05 -4.47 6.27
C LEU A 55 -23.44 -3.85 4.92
N LYS A 56 -24.30 -2.82 4.91
CA LYS A 56 -24.61 -2.06 3.69
C LYS A 56 -23.37 -1.37 3.12
N GLN A 57 -22.53 -0.78 3.97
CA GLN A 57 -21.27 -0.17 3.53
C GLN A 57 -20.31 -1.20 2.93
N ALA A 58 -20.13 -2.34 3.59
CA ALA A 58 -19.31 -3.42 3.06
C ALA A 58 -19.81 -3.91 1.68
N HIS A 59 -21.13 -4.11 1.56
CA HIS A 59 -21.76 -4.56 0.33
C HIS A 59 -21.63 -3.52 -0.80
N TRP A 60 -21.84 -2.24 -0.47
CA TRP A 60 -21.64 -1.15 -1.41
C TRP A 60 -20.19 -1.16 -1.93
N LEU A 61 -19.19 -1.20 -1.05
CA LEU A 61 -17.80 -1.22 -1.45
C LEU A 61 -17.46 -2.42 -2.35
N ALA A 62 -18.01 -3.60 -2.02
CA ALA A 62 -17.80 -4.81 -2.81
C ALA A 62 -18.33 -4.71 -4.25
N GLN A 63 -19.34 -3.87 -4.48
CA GLN A 63 -19.99 -3.69 -5.78
C GLN A 63 -19.55 -2.41 -6.51
N ASP A 64 -18.90 -1.49 -5.83
CA ASP A 64 -18.53 -0.20 -6.41
C ASP A 64 -17.54 -0.36 -7.56
N GLN A 65 -17.97 -0.01 -8.74
CA GLN A 65 -17.23 -0.24 -9.97
C GLN A 65 -15.93 0.56 -10.04
N LYS A 66 -15.91 1.78 -9.50
CA LYS A 66 -14.71 2.63 -9.47
C LYS A 66 -13.63 1.97 -8.62
N ASN A 67 -13.95 1.65 -7.35
CA ASN A 67 -13.00 1.04 -6.42
C ASN A 67 -12.48 -0.32 -6.93
N ARG A 68 -13.36 -1.14 -7.51
CA ARG A 68 -12.97 -2.41 -8.12
C ARG A 68 -12.02 -2.21 -9.31
N SER A 69 -12.30 -1.27 -10.20
CA SER A 69 -11.45 -0.98 -11.37
C SER A 69 -10.07 -0.48 -10.95
N GLU A 70 -10.00 0.41 -9.94
CA GLU A 70 -8.73 0.87 -9.38
C GLU A 70 -7.94 -0.28 -8.75
N ASN A 71 -8.60 -1.15 -7.97
CA ASN A 71 -7.95 -2.30 -7.36
C ASN A 71 -7.40 -3.27 -8.42
N MET A 72 -8.21 -3.61 -9.43
CA MET A 72 -7.81 -4.48 -10.53
C MET A 72 -6.63 -3.91 -11.34
N MET A 73 -6.63 -2.60 -11.60
CA MET A 73 -5.52 -1.93 -12.30
C MET A 73 -4.19 -2.09 -11.52
N ILE A 74 -4.22 -1.96 -10.21
CA ILE A 74 -3.02 -2.15 -9.38
C ILE A 74 -2.63 -3.63 -9.29
N VAL A 75 -3.59 -4.54 -9.24
CA VAL A 75 -3.32 -5.99 -9.33
C VAL A 75 -2.59 -6.32 -10.62
N ASP A 76 -3.07 -5.85 -11.77
CA ASP A 76 -2.44 -6.11 -13.07
C ASP A 76 -1.03 -5.50 -13.16
N LEU A 77 -0.84 -4.29 -12.60
CA LEU A 77 0.48 -3.67 -12.51
C LEU A 77 1.46 -4.53 -11.70
N LEU A 78 1.04 -4.98 -10.51
CA LEU A 78 1.87 -5.82 -9.65
C LEU A 78 2.14 -7.20 -10.25
N ARG A 79 1.17 -7.80 -10.91
CA ARG A 79 1.34 -9.05 -11.66
C ARG A 79 2.42 -8.90 -12.72
N ASN A 80 2.36 -7.83 -13.50
CA ASN A 80 3.38 -7.53 -14.51
C ASN A 80 4.78 -7.37 -13.89
N ASP A 81 4.89 -6.65 -12.77
CA ASP A 81 6.15 -6.47 -12.06
C ASP A 81 6.70 -7.78 -11.48
N MET A 82 5.83 -8.60 -10.86
CA MET A 82 6.20 -9.89 -10.27
C MET A 82 6.62 -10.91 -11.32
N ASN A 83 5.95 -10.94 -12.48
CA ASN A 83 6.25 -11.88 -13.56
C ASN A 83 7.68 -11.75 -14.10
N ARG A 84 8.30 -10.58 -13.95
CA ARG A 84 9.71 -10.36 -14.38
C ARG A 84 10.73 -11.17 -13.59
N ILE A 85 10.39 -11.60 -12.38
CA ILE A 85 11.27 -12.29 -11.44
C ILE A 85 10.72 -13.64 -10.98
N SER A 86 9.63 -14.10 -11.59
CA SER A 86 8.89 -15.28 -11.16
C SER A 86 9.01 -16.43 -12.16
N LYS A 87 8.82 -17.65 -11.67
CA LYS A 87 8.68 -18.83 -12.53
C LYS A 87 7.41 -18.69 -13.39
N ILE A 88 7.52 -19.01 -14.67
CA ILE A 88 6.40 -18.92 -15.59
C ILE A 88 5.24 -19.78 -15.08
N GLY A 89 4.04 -19.20 -15.06
CA GLY A 89 2.81 -19.88 -14.63
C GLY A 89 2.67 -20.10 -13.12
N SER A 90 3.58 -19.55 -12.29
CA SER A 90 3.50 -19.65 -10.82
C SER A 90 2.66 -18.56 -10.17
N GLU A 91 2.25 -17.57 -10.94
CA GLU A 91 1.44 -16.46 -10.43
C GLU A 91 0.01 -16.92 -10.12
N ASP A 92 -0.47 -16.55 -8.95
CA ASP A 92 -1.81 -16.87 -8.49
C ASP A 92 -2.42 -15.66 -7.74
N VAL A 93 -3.60 -15.26 -8.17
CA VAL A 93 -4.40 -14.23 -7.48
C VAL A 93 -5.28 -14.93 -6.44
N LYS A 94 -4.78 -15.02 -5.20
CA LYS A 94 -5.44 -15.72 -4.10
C LYS A 94 -6.78 -15.11 -3.71
N SER A 95 -6.86 -13.79 -3.77
CA SER A 95 -8.11 -13.04 -3.58
C SER A 95 -8.10 -11.79 -4.45
N LEU A 96 -9.26 -11.43 -5.01
CA LEU A 96 -9.43 -10.26 -5.85
C LEU A 96 -10.61 -9.42 -5.33
N CYS A 97 -10.35 -8.13 -5.06
CA CYS A 97 -11.36 -7.17 -4.58
C CYS A 97 -12.13 -7.66 -3.34
N GLN A 98 -11.45 -8.32 -2.41
CA GLN A 98 -12.04 -8.79 -1.16
C GLN A 98 -12.24 -7.61 -0.21
N VAL A 99 -13.45 -7.45 0.32
CA VAL A 99 -13.76 -6.42 1.32
C VAL A 99 -13.51 -6.98 2.72
N GLU A 100 -12.68 -6.30 3.48
CA GLU A 100 -12.24 -6.71 4.80
C GLU A 100 -12.60 -5.67 5.84
N GLN A 101 -12.93 -6.15 7.03
CA GLN A 101 -13.29 -5.34 8.18
C GLN A 101 -12.04 -4.91 8.94
N TYR A 102 -11.84 -3.59 9.05
CA TYR A 102 -10.88 -2.99 9.97
C TYR A 102 -11.64 -2.29 11.11
N SER A 103 -10.94 -1.85 12.12
CA SER A 103 -11.56 -1.22 13.31
C SER A 103 -12.41 -0.01 12.96
N THR A 104 -11.94 0.83 12.02
CA THR A 104 -12.55 2.12 11.68
C THR A 104 -13.14 2.19 10.27
N VAL A 105 -12.77 1.24 9.39
CA VAL A 105 -13.16 1.26 7.98
C VAL A 105 -13.40 -0.15 7.44
N TRP A 106 -14.11 -0.23 6.32
CA TRP A 106 -14.05 -1.36 5.38
C TRP A 106 -13.02 -1.04 4.31
N GLN A 107 -12.21 -2.03 3.95
CA GLN A 107 -11.12 -1.88 2.99
C GLN A 107 -11.20 -2.96 1.93
N MET A 108 -11.01 -2.59 0.66
CA MET A 108 -10.90 -3.55 -0.42
C MET A 108 -9.44 -3.92 -0.65
N THR A 109 -9.14 -5.22 -0.62
CA THR A 109 -7.79 -5.78 -0.78
C THR A 109 -7.76 -6.83 -1.87
N SER A 110 -6.59 -7.06 -2.43
CA SER A 110 -6.32 -8.22 -3.29
C SER A 110 -5.01 -8.86 -2.84
N THR A 111 -4.85 -10.16 -3.05
CA THR A 111 -3.64 -10.89 -2.68
C THR A 111 -3.10 -11.63 -3.90
N ILE A 112 -1.83 -11.39 -4.22
CA ILE A 112 -1.14 -12.02 -5.34
C ILE A 112 0.06 -12.76 -4.77
N GLU A 113 0.21 -14.00 -5.18
CA GLU A 113 1.36 -14.84 -4.83
C GLU A 113 2.06 -15.35 -6.08
N THR A 114 3.36 -15.57 -5.96
CA THR A 114 4.16 -16.21 -7.00
C THR A 114 5.36 -16.94 -6.43
N GLN A 115 5.97 -17.81 -7.23
CA GLN A 115 7.25 -18.42 -6.95
C GLN A 115 8.36 -17.69 -7.72
N LEU A 116 9.36 -17.20 -6.98
CA LEU A 116 10.53 -16.54 -7.55
C LEU A 116 11.38 -17.51 -8.37
N LEU A 117 12.09 -16.96 -9.33
CA LEU A 117 13.14 -17.68 -10.02
C LEU A 117 14.22 -18.17 -9.04
N PRO A 118 14.91 -19.31 -9.33
CA PRO A 118 16.00 -19.80 -8.49
C PRO A 118 17.05 -18.71 -8.28
N ASN A 119 17.56 -18.62 -7.04
CA ASN A 119 18.58 -17.65 -6.63
C ASN A 119 18.16 -16.18 -6.64
N SER A 120 16.86 -15.87 -6.78
CA SER A 120 16.36 -14.51 -6.66
C SER A 120 16.65 -13.94 -5.27
N ARG A 121 17.35 -12.82 -5.23
CA ARG A 121 17.73 -12.10 -4.02
C ARG A 121 16.70 -11.01 -3.70
N LEU A 122 16.80 -10.48 -2.51
CA LEU A 122 15.93 -9.36 -2.10
C LEU A 122 16.11 -8.13 -3.02
N ASN A 123 17.32 -7.88 -3.50
CA ASN A 123 17.59 -6.80 -4.45
C ASN A 123 16.80 -6.95 -5.75
N ASP A 124 16.66 -8.17 -6.26
CA ASP A 124 15.89 -8.44 -7.50
C ASP A 124 14.41 -8.14 -7.28
N VAL A 125 13.88 -8.46 -6.07
CA VAL A 125 12.50 -8.12 -5.69
C VAL A 125 12.31 -6.60 -5.64
N PHE A 126 13.23 -5.86 -5.00
CA PHE A 126 13.16 -4.40 -4.98
C PHE A 126 13.27 -3.79 -6.38
N GLN A 127 14.19 -4.25 -7.22
CA GLN A 127 14.33 -3.76 -8.59
C GLN A 127 13.08 -4.00 -9.45
N ALA A 128 12.37 -5.09 -9.21
CA ALA A 128 11.14 -5.40 -9.94
C ALA A 128 9.93 -4.60 -9.43
N LEU A 129 9.75 -4.50 -8.12
CA LEU A 129 8.52 -3.99 -7.51
C LEU A 129 8.58 -2.53 -7.09
N PHE A 130 9.77 -2.02 -6.71
CA PHE A 130 9.89 -0.67 -6.16
C PHE A 130 9.98 0.41 -7.26
N PRO A 131 9.33 1.56 -7.05
CA PRO A 131 8.38 1.84 -5.99
C PRO A 131 7.05 1.10 -6.18
N CYS A 132 6.30 0.92 -5.09
CA CYS A 132 5.04 0.18 -5.12
C CYS A 132 4.05 0.78 -6.12
N GLY A 133 3.34 -0.09 -6.85
CA GLY A 133 2.36 0.34 -7.86
C GLY A 133 1.19 1.13 -7.26
N SER A 134 0.75 0.80 -6.04
CA SER A 134 -0.39 1.44 -5.37
C SER A 134 -0.17 2.92 -5.06
N ILE A 135 1.11 3.35 -4.91
CA ILE A 135 1.50 4.73 -4.59
C ILE A 135 2.13 5.48 -5.76
N THR A 136 2.26 4.83 -6.91
CA THR A 136 2.72 5.43 -8.16
C THR A 136 1.58 5.56 -9.17
N GLY A 137 1.15 4.47 -9.75
CA GLY A 137 0.10 4.38 -10.75
C GLY A 137 0.52 3.59 -11.99
N ALA A 138 -0.39 3.47 -12.94
CA ALA A 138 -0.17 2.75 -14.18
C ALA A 138 -0.33 3.68 -15.40
N PRO A 139 0.59 3.65 -16.39
CA PRO A 139 1.86 2.91 -16.43
C PRO A 139 2.92 3.50 -15.48
N LYS A 140 3.62 2.65 -14.72
CA LYS A 140 4.48 3.06 -13.59
C LYS A 140 5.52 4.13 -13.97
N ILE A 141 6.29 3.93 -15.04
CA ILE A 141 7.35 4.85 -15.45
C ILE A 141 6.78 6.22 -15.81
N ALA A 142 5.72 6.25 -16.60
CA ALA A 142 5.08 7.50 -17.03
C ALA A 142 4.52 8.29 -15.84
N THR A 143 3.85 7.60 -14.90
CA THR A 143 3.32 8.25 -13.70
C THR A 143 4.43 8.75 -12.77
N MET A 144 5.52 8.03 -12.63
CA MET A 144 6.70 8.50 -11.87
C MET A 144 7.31 9.78 -12.47
N GLU A 145 7.37 9.88 -13.80
CA GLU A 145 7.82 11.11 -14.48
C GLU A 145 6.88 12.29 -14.23
N ILE A 146 5.57 12.04 -14.23
CA ILE A 146 4.56 13.06 -13.92
C ILE A 146 4.70 13.52 -12.47
N ILE A 147 4.78 12.58 -11.51
CA ILE A 147 4.99 12.87 -10.10
C ILE A 147 6.24 13.75 -9.91
N LYS A 148 7.36 13.38 -10.54
CA LYS A 148 8.61 14.16 -10.46
C LYS A 148 8.46 15.58 -11.00
N LYS A 149 7.61 15.81 -12.02
CA LYS A 149 7.36 17.15 -12.59
C LYS A 149 6.43 18.00 -11.73
N VAL A 150 5.45 17.35 -11.08
CA VAL A 150 4.39 18.03 -10.33
C VAL A 150 4.79 18.29 -8.89
N GLU A 151 5.40 17.31 -8.22
CA GLU A 151 5.84 17.44 -6.84
C GLU A 151 7.18 18.18 -6.77
N LYS A 152 7.18 19.31 -6.04
CA LYS A 152 8.35 20.19 -5.92
C LYS A 152 9.40 19.69 -4.95
N GLN A 153 9.04 18.75 -4.08
CA GLN A 153 9.90 18.22 -3.02
C GLN A 153 9.95 16.69 -3.08
N PRO A 154 11.06 16.07 -2.69
CA PRO A 154 11.14 14.62 -2.56
C PRO A 154 10.20 14.13 -1.45
N ARG A 155 9.59 12.97 -1.64
CA ARG A 155 8.68 12.35 -0.69
C ARG A 155 9.36 11.84 0.60
N GLY A 156 10.68 11.70 0.58
CA GLY A 156 11.44 11.14 1.71
C GLY A 156 11.04 9.71 2.02
N VAL A 157 10.70 9.43 3.28
CA VAL A 157 10.23 8.11 3.71
C VAL A 157 8.82 7.81 3.19
N TYR A 158 7.99 8.84 3.01
CA TYR A 158 6.63 8.70 2.49
C TYR A 158 6.62 8.03 1.11
N CYS A 159 5.77 7.03 0.92
CA CYS A 159 5.71 6.18 -0.27
C CYS A 159 6.97 5.32 -0.52
N GLY A 160 7.84 5.20 0.47
CA GLY A 160 8.95 4.24 0.46
C GLY A 160 8.52 2.85 0.94
N ALA A 161 9.46 2.10 1.49
CA ALA A 161 9.22 0.79 2.07
C ALA A 161 9.97 0.66 3.39
N ILE A 162 9.29 0.16 4.42
CA ILE A 162 9.87 -0.12 5.73
C ILE A 162 9.62 -1.59 6.04
N GLY A 163 10.64 -2.28 6.53
CA GLY A 163 10.47 -3.70 6.79
C GLY A 163 11.54 -4.33 7.64
N ILE A 164 11.43 -5.63 7.80
CA ILE A 164 12.32 -6.46 8.59
C ILE A 164 12.82 -7.64 7.76
N LEU A 165 14.09 -7.94 7.96
CA LEU A 165 14.76 -9.13 7.46
C LEU A 165 14.97 -10.09 8.65
N VAL A 166 14.30 -11.23 8.60
CA VAL A 166 14.50 -12.27 9.63
C VAL A 166 15.51 -13.28 9.10
N PRO A 167 16.64 -13.51 9.80
CA PRO A 167 17.60 -14.53 9.40
C PRO A 167 16.92 -15.90 9.31
N GLN A 168 17.02 -16.56 8.15
CA GLN A 168 16.37 -17.84 7.84
C GLN A 168 14.83 -17.83 7.94
N GLY A 169 14.24 -16.64 7.94
CA GLY A 169 12.80 -16.42 8.00
C GLY A 169 12.32 -15.46 6.90
N PRO A 170 11.05 -15.04 6.97
CA PRO A 170 10.48 -14.16 5.98
C PRO A 170 11.07 -12.73 6.05
N SER A 171 11.18 -12.10 4.89
CA SER A 171 11.40 -10.66 4.77
C SER A 171 10.05 -10.00 4.50
N ILE A 172 9.67 -9.02 5.32
CA ILE A 172 8.36 -8.37 5.24
C ILE A 172 8.57 -6.86 5.13
N PHE A 173 7.97 -6.25 4.11
CA PHE A 173 8.04 -4.80 3.88
C PHE A 173 6.64 -4.22 3.69
N ASN A 174 6.38 -3.10 4.35
CA ASN A 174 5.17 -2.32 4.15
C ASN A 174 5.38 -1.24 3.07
N VAL A 175 4.29 -0.67 2.59
CA VAL A 175 4.31 0.62 1.89
C VAL A 175 4.34 1.72 2.97
N ALA A 176 5.32 2.62 2.94
CA ALA A 176 5.46 3.65 3.97
C ALA A 176 4.45 4.79 3.77
N ILE A 177 3.18 4.48 3.96
CA ILE A 177 2.05 5.39 4.12
C ILE A 177 1.64 5.43 5.59
N ARG A 178 0.90 6.44 6.03
CA ARG A 178 0.59 6.69 7.45
C ARG A 178 1.87 6.63 8.29
N THR A 179 2.89 7.35 7.80
CA THR A 179 4.23 7.30 8.36
C THR A 179 4.69 8.70 8.71
N LEU A 180 5.08 8.87 9.97
CA LEU A 180 5.63 10.08 10.52
C LEU A 180 7.15 9.96 10.55
N GLN A 181 7.85 10.94 9.99
CA GLN A 181 9.29 11.13 10.15
C GLN A 181 9.53 12.32 11.06
N MET A 182 10.35 12.13 12.06
CA MET A 182 10.77 13.20 13.00
C MET A 182 12.29 13.35 12.92
N GLU A 183 12.75 14.60 12.89
CA GLU A 183 14.17 14.96 12.96
C GLU A 183 14.32 16.17 13.89
N GLY A 184 14.85 15.93 15.07
CA GLY A 184 14.87 16.93 16.13
C GLY A 184 13.45 17.41 16.48
N THR A 185 13.17 18.68 16.25
CA THR A 185 11.84 19.29 16.52
C THR A 185 10.92 19.32 15.29
N LYS A 186 11.39 18.84 14.13
CA LYS A 186 10.60 18.79 12.89
C LYS A 186 9.90 17.45 12.76
N ALA A 187 8.62 17.49 12.40
CA ALA A 187 7.83 16.32 12.08
C ALA A 187 7.26 16.47 10.67
N ILE A 188 7.42 15.44 9.85
CA ILE A 188 6.91 15.38 8.48
C ILE A 188 5.97 14.19 8.37
N TYR A 189 4.75 14.44 7.96
CA TYR A 189 3.75 13.42 7.66
C TYR A 189 3.23 13.60 6.25
N GLY A 190 3.48 12.61 5.39
CA GLY A 190 3.01 12.62 4.01
C GLY A 190 1.59 12.05 3.92
N ALA A 191 0.71 12.77 3.22
CA ALA A 191 -0.63 12.32 2.90
C ALA A 191 -0.93 12.59 1.42
N GLY A 192 -1.74 11.74 0.80
CA GLY A 192 -2.14 11.87 -0.61
C GLY A 192 -3.15 10.82 -0.99
N GLY A 193 -3.75 10.97 -2.17
CA GLY A 193 -4.74 10.07 -2.74
C GLY A 193 -4.36 9.56 -4.13
N GLY A 194 -5.15 8.68 -4.70
CA GLY A 194 -5.04 8.21 -6.07
C GLY A 194 -5.85 9.07 -7.01
N ILE A 195 -5.22 9.67 -7.99
CA ILE A 195 -5.90 10.49 -9.01
C ILE A 195 -6.17 9.66 -10.25
N THR A 196 -7.43 9.58 -10.65
CA THR A 196 -7.88 8.93 -11.88
C THR A 196 -8.59 9.93 -12.79
N TRP A 197 -8.95 9.51 -14.00
CA TRP A 197 -9.68 10.36 -14.93
C TRP A 197 -11.02 10.87 -14.37
N ASP A 198 -11.70 10.04 -13.59
CA ASP A 198 -13.00 10.36 -12.99
C ASP A 198 -12.89 11.05 -11.62
N SER A 199 -11.67 11.35 -11.16
CA SER A 199 -11.46 12.03 -9.88
C SER A 199 -11.95 13.46 -9.92
N ASN A 200 -12.68 13.86 -8.86
CA ASN A 200 -13.00 15.26 -8.59
C ASN A 200 -11.93 15.85 -7.67
N TRP A 201 -11.23 16.89 -8.09
CA TRP A 201 -10.09 17.44 -7.35
C TRP A 201 -10.45 17.97 -5.95
N GLU A 202 -11.66 18.50 -5.76
CA GLU A 202 -12.13 18.99 -4.44
C GLU A 202 -12.34 17.81 -3.48
N ALA A 203 -12.96 16.72 -3.96
CA ALA A 203 -13.18 15.52 -3.18
C ALA A 203 -11.84 14.86 -2.79
N GLU A 204 -10.90 14.73 -3.72
CA GLU A 204 -9.56 14.17 -3.46
C GLU A 204 -8.78 15.02 -2.44
N TYR A 205 -8.90 16.34 -2.53
CA TYR A 205 -8.25 17.25 -1.58
C TYR A 205 -8.85 17.15 -0.17
N GLU A 206 -10.18 17.05 -0.06
CA GLU A 206 -10.84 16.84 1.24
C GLU A 206 -10.50 15.46 1.84
N GLU A 207 -10.41 14.42 1.04
CA GLU A 207 -9.93 13.10 1.47
C GLU A 207 -8.52 13.19 2.05
N THR A 208 -7.60 13.87 1.37
CA THR A 208 -6.23 14.08 1.84
C THR A 208 -6.19 14.79 3.21
N LYS A 209 -7.06 15.79 3.44
CA LYS A 209 -7.18 16.45 4.74
C LYS A 209 -7.72 15.52 5.84
N GLN A 210 -8.65 14.63 5.49
CA GLN A 210 -9.19 13.65 6.44
C GLN A 210 -8.11 12.64 6.85
N ILE A 211 -7.32 12.14 5.91
CA ILE A 211 -6.18 11.26 6.18
C ILE A 211 -5.19 11.94 7.15
N GLY A 212 -4.88 13.21 6.94
CA GLY A 212 -3.98 13.98 7.80
C GLY A 212 -4.53 14.26 9.20
N ARG A 213 -5.86 14.23 9.41
CA ARG A 213 -6.51 14.45 10.72
C ARG A 213 -6.79 13.16 11.48
N ALA A 214 -6.95 12.05 10.77
CA ALA A 214 -7.28 10.74 11.35
C ALA A 214 -6.05 9.97 11.86
N SER A 215 -4.88 10.58 11.84
CA SER A 215 -3.58 9.95 12.17
C SER A 215 -3.06 10.39 13.52
#